data_0faeeae159a5aa4915208efb348fb158
#
_entry.id   0faeeae159a5aa4915208efb348fb158
#
_cell.length_a   1.000
_cell.length_b   1.000
_cell.length_c   1.000
_cell.angle_alpha   90.00
_cell.angle_beta   90.00
_cell.angle_gamma   90.00
#
_symmetry.space_group_name_H-M   'P 1'
#
loop_
_entity.id
_entity.type
_entity.pdbx_description
1 polymer ?
#
loop_
_entity_poly.entity_id
_entity_poly.type
_entity_poly.pdbx_seq_one_letter_code
_entity_poly.pdbx_strand_id
1 'polypeptide(L)' 'LRENLVLAIEPMITLGSREIYTDEDGWTVRTRDGKVAVHFEHDICVKRNKALVLSDYSIIEAAEKANPHLNSAYY' A
#
# COMPACT_ATOMS: atom_id res chain seq x y z
N LEU A 1 16.10 7.56 -11.13
CA LEU A 1 16.25 7.24 -9.70
C LEU A 1 17.72 7.16 -9.35
N ARG A 2 18.06 7.72 -8.22
CA ARG A 2 19.46 7.69 -7.72
C ARG A 2 19.63 6.61 -6.68
N GLU A 3 20.82 6.02 -6.62
CA GLU A 3 21.20 5.15 -5.52
C GLU A 3 21.10 5.90 -4.18
N ASN A 4 20.61 5.24 -3.14
CA ASN A 4 20.35 5.77 -1.80
C ASN A 4 19.15 6.75 -1.70
N LEU A 5 18.40 6.97 -2.77
CA LEU A 5 17.15 7.70 -2.68
C LEU A 5 16.14 6.88 -1.88
N VAL A 6 15.48 7.51 -0.90
CA VAL A 6 14.42 6.88 -0.12
C VAL A 6 13.07 7.34 -0.64
N LEU A 7 12.19 6.39 -0.92
CA LEU A 7 10.85 6.64 -1.45
C LEU A 7 9.80 5.92 -0.62
N ALA A 8 8.67 6.58 -0.45
CA ALA A 8 7.44 5.93 -0.01
C ALA A 8 6.63 5.55 -1.25
N ILE A 9 6.36 4.26 -1.42
CA ILE A 9 5.53 3.77 -2.51
C ILE A 9 4.19 3.36 -1.92
N GLU A 10 3.15 4.08 -2.27
CA GLU A 10 1.84 3.96 -1.64
C GLU A 10 0.71 3.92 -2.66
N PRO A 11 0.60 2.83 -3.40
CA PRO A 11 -0.48 2.68 -4.38
C PRO A 11 -1.83 2.60 -3.69
N MET A 12 -2.84 3.17 -4.35
CA MET A 12 -4.24 3.03 -3.97
C MET A 12 -4.96 2.22 -5.04
N ILE A 13 -5.67 1.18 -4.61
CA ILE A 13 -6.39 0.27 -5.50
C ILE A 13 -7.88 0.35 -5.19
N THR A 14 -8.70 0.54 -6.22
CA THR A 14 -10.15 0.61 -6.10
C THR A 14 -10.82 -0.54 -6.83
N LEU A 15 -11.95 -1.01 -6.32
CA LEU A 15 -12.75 -2.04 -6.98
C LEU A 15 -13.61 -1.49 -8.12
N GLY A 16 -13.73 -0.18 -8.24
CA GLY A 16 -14.52 0.47 -9.26
C GLY A 16 -13.73 1.47 -10.07
N SER A 17 -14.30 2.66 -10.23
CA SER A 17 -13.63 3.76 -10.93
C SER A 17 -12.40 4.25 -10.17
N ARG A 18 -11.43 4.73 -10.91
CA ARG A 18 -10.24 5.39 -10.34
C ARG A 18 -10.51 6.79 -9.78
N GLU A 19 -11.69 7.32 -10.01
CA GLU A 19 -12.01 8.68 -9.61
C GLU A 19 -12.20 8.78 -8.10
N ILE A 20 -11.60 9.81 -7.53
CA ILE A 20 -11.63 10.11 -6.10
C ILE A 20 -12.01 11.56 -5.87
N TYR A 21 -12.39 11.88 -4.64
CA TYR A 21 -12.57 13.27 -4.22
C TYR A 21 -12.08 13.44 -2.78
N THR A 22 -11.76 14.67 -2.42
CA THR A 22 -11.33 15.03 -1.07
C THR A 22 -12.49 15.70 -0.34
N ASP A 23 -12.74 15.26 0.89
CA ASP A 23 -13.77 15.85 1.75
C ASP A 23 -13.41 17.31 2.13
N GLU A 24 -14.39 18.00 2.72
CA GLU A 24 -14.23 19.40 3.15
C GLU A 24 -13.12 19.58 4.19
N ASP A 25 -12.73 18.54 4.92
CA ASP A 25 -11.62 18.58 5.87
C ASP A 25 -10.26 18.77 5.19
N GLY A 26 -10.19 18.67 3.86
CA GLY A 26 -8.96 18.78 3.08
C GLY A 26 -8.00 17.61 3.24
N TRP A 27 -8.43 16.54 3.91
CA TRP A 27 -7.59 15.39 4.24
C TRP A 27 -8.18 14.06 3.80
N THR A 28 -9.45 13.81 4.14
CA THR A 28 -10.10 12.54 3.84
C THR A 28 -10.35 12.40 2.35
N VAL A 29 -9.86 11.30 1.77
CA VAL A 29 -10.04 10.98 0.36
C VAL A 29 -11.00 9.81 0.25
N ARG A 30 -11.97 9.92 -0.65
CA ARG A 30 -13.01 8.91 -0.87
C ARG A 30 -13.08 8.53 -2.34
N THR A 31 -13.49 7.29 -2.61
CA THR A 31 -13.85 6.88 -3.97
C THR A 31 -15.15 7.57 -4.37
N ARG A 32 -15.20 8.05 -5.61
CA ARG A 32 -16.38 8.79 -6.10
C ARG A 32 -17.60 7.88 -6.23
N ASP A 33 -17.40 6.62 -6.56
CA ASP A 33 -18.49 5.64 -6.71
C ASP A 33 -18.87 4.92 -5.41
N GLY A 34 -18.19 5.21 -4.31
CA GLY A 34 -18.45 4.58 -3.01
C GLY A 34 -17.98 3.14 -2.88
N LYS A 35 -17.31 2.58 -3.89
CA LYS A 35 -16.81 1.22 -3.83
C LYS A 35 -15.52 1.13 -3.00
N VAL A 36 -15.21 -0.09 -2.58
CA VAL A 36 -14.07 -0.36 -1.70
C VAL A 36 -12.75 0.02 -2.35
N ALA A 37 -11.87 0.58 -1.54
CA ALA A 37 -10.50 0.87 -1.92
C ALA A 37 -9.54 0.39 -0.83
N VAL A 38 -8.31 0.06 -1.23
CA VAL A 38 -7.24 -0.24 -0.30
C VAL A 38 -6.02 0.63 -0.61
N HIS A 39 -5.24 0.89 0.42
CA HIS A 39 -4.04 1.69 0.35
C HIS A 39 -2.93 0.97 1.10
N PHE A 40 -1.80 0.75 0.42
CA PHE A 40 -0.61 0.17 1.02
C PHE A 40 0.55 1.15 0.92
N GLU A 41 1.51 0.99 1.79
CA GLU A 41 2.73 1.76 1.73
C GLU A 41 3.93 0.88 2.05
N HIS A 42 4.96 0.99 1.24
CA HIS A 42 6.29 0.51 1.57
C HIS A 42 7.29 1.64 1.40
N ASP A 43 8.16 1.80 2.37
CA ASP A 43 9.32 2.66 2.26
C ASP A 43 10.47 1.84 1.72
N ILE A 44 11.10 2.35 0.68
CA ILE A 44 12.22 1.68 0.05
C ILE A 44 13.42 2.61 -0.05
N CYS A 45 14.60 2.02 -0.08
CA CYS A 45 15.83 2.68 -0.45
C CYS A 45 16.30 2.12 -1.79
N VAL A 46 16.53 3.00 -2.74
CA VAL A 46 17.02 2.61 -4.06
C VAL A 46 18.49 2.19 -3.94
N LYS A 47 18.78 0.98 -4.33
CA LYS A 47 20.15 0.45 -4.41
C LYS A 47 20.49 0.08 -5.84
N ARG A 48 21.76 -0.12 -6.09
CA ARG A 48 22.24 -0.58 -7.39
C ARG A 48 21.66 -1.95 -7.70
N ASN A 49 20.83 -2.09 -8.67
CA ASN A 49 20.19 -3.33 -9.11
C ASN A 49 19.04 -3.86 -8.22
N LYS A 50 18.64 -3.15 -7.16
CA LYS A 50 17.54 -3.62 -6.31
C LYS A 50 16.93 -2.48 -5.49
N ALA A 51 15.77 -2.74 -4.92
CA ALA A 51 15.17 -1.91 -3.88
C ALA A 51 15.38 -2.60 -2.54
N LEU A 52 15.82 -1.84 -1.54
CA LEU A 52 15.87 -2.29 -0.16
C LEU A 52 14.59 -1.84 0.53
N VAL A 53 13.75 -2.78 0.95
CA VAL A 53 12.51 -2.49 1.65
C VAL A 53 12.81 -2.17 3.10
N LEU A 54 12.46 -0.96 3.54
CA LEU A 54 12.74 -0.47 4.88
C LEU A 54 11.57 -0.73 5.85
N SER A 55 10.34 -0.76 5.33
CA SER A 55 9.16 -1.07 6.13
C SER A 55 9.05 -2.57 6.37
N ASP A 56 8.74 -2.96 7.61
CA ASP A 56 8.67 -4.37 8.01
C ASP A 56 7.21 -4.79 8.21
N TYR A 57 6.73 -5.68 7.35
CA TYR A 57 5.38 -6.24 7.41
C TYR A 57 5.36 -7.67 7.98
N SER A 58 6.47 -8.15 8.50
CA SER A 58 6.58 -9.55 8.97
C SER A 58 5.54 -9.92 10.02
N ILE A 59 5.19 -9.02 10.92
CA ILE A 59 4.17 -9.24 11.94
C ILE A 59 2.79 -9.43 11.30
N ILE A 60 2.47 -8.59 10.33
CA ILE A 60 1.20 -8.66 9.61
C ILE A 60 1.12 -9.94 8.80
N GLU A 61 2.18 -10.29 8.09
CA GLU A 61 2.25 -11.52 7.30
C GLU A 61 2.11 -12.77 8.17
N ALA A 62 2.74 -12.78 9.34
CA ALA A 62 2.62 -13.88 10.29
C ALA A 62 1.17 -14.01 10.81
N ALA A 63 0.51 -12.90 11.12
CA ALA A 63 -0.88 -12.91 11.56
C ALA A 63 -1.83 -13.41 10.46
N GLU A 64 -1.60 -13.04 9.22
CA GLU A 64 -2.38 -13.52 8.08
C GLU A 64 -2.23 -15.02 7.89
N LYS A 65 -1.02 -15.53 7.96
CA LYS A 65 -0.74 -16.97 7.80
C LYS A 65 -1.33 -17.81 8.93
N ALA A 66 -1.39 -17.25 10.15
CA ALA A 66 -1.95 -17.92 11.31
C ALA A 66 -3.48 -17.91 11.34
N ASN A 67 -4.12 -17.04 10.55
CA ASN A 67 -5.58 -16.87 10.54
C ASN A 67 -6.19 -17.64 9.36
N PRO A 68 -6.99 -18.71 9.62
CA PRO A 68 -7.57 -19.50 8.54
C PRO A 68 -8.62 -18.76 7.72
N HIS A 69 -9.10 -17.62 8.20
CA HIS A 69 -10.08 -16.80 7.49
C HIS A 69 -9.46 -15.75 6.56
N LEU A 70 -8.12 -15.59 6.61
CA LEU A 70 -7.40 -14.69 5.72
C LEU A 70 -6.71 -15.48 4.62
N ASN A 71 -6.89 -15.04 3.40
CA ASN A 71 -6.28 -15.67 2.24
C ASN A 71 -5.06 -14.88 1.80
N SER A 72 -3.88 -15.41 2.07
CA SER A 72 -2.60 -14.80 1.71
C SER A 72 -1.98 -15.52 0.51
N ALA A 73 -2.75 -15.77 -0.54
CA ALA A 73 -2.33 -16.54 -1.71
C ALA A 73 -1.14 -15.91 -2.46
N TYR A 74 -0.79 -14.68 -2.14
CA TYR A 74 0.28 -13.93 -2.81
C TYR A 74 1.60 -13.89 -2.04
N TYR A 75 1.69 -14.57 -0.95
CA TYR A 75 2.91 -14.66 -0.15
C TYR A 75 3.63 -15.99 -0.35
#